data_d54b19c7d6a56db56dc9430be4523673
#
_entry.id   d54b19c7d6a56db56dc9430be4523673
#
_cell.length_a   1.000
_cell.length_b   1.000
_cell.length_c   1.000
_cell.angle_alpha   90.00
_cell.angle_beta   90.00
_cell.angle_gamma   90.00
#
_symmetry.space_group_name_H-M   'P 1'
#
loop_
_entity.id
_entity.type
_entity.pdbx_description
1 polymer ?
#
loop_
_entity_poly.entity_id
_entity_poly.type
_entity_poly.pdbx_seq_one_letter_code
_entity_poly.pdbx_strand_id
1 'polypeptide(L)'
;MVRLSRKALSDLYEAPLPELQAASSFVRQSLNGDRIWYNRNFHIEPSNICAHRCRFCSYRRDDASQPGAWSMALDDILPYCEAKFEPGMTEIHIVGSVHPGQSFDYYRQIVAVAKGFAREHETPEKPIAIKAYTAVEIDDMVRYNGLSTEVCLQALREAGLDTMPGGGAEIFAPHIRRQICPDKCTGERWLQIHRTAHRMGIPTNGTMLFGHLESREDRIDHLLALRELQDETGGFNAFIPLKFRARDNALAGLGEVSREETLRTFAIARLALDNIPHIKAYWPMLGKDLALEAMAWGADDLDGTINDSTRIYSLAGAEEQRPAFPVQELRQRAEAAGWKAVERDSFYKIIS
;
A
#
# COMPACT_ATOMS: atom_id res chain seq x y z
N MET A 1 14.17 -23.19 1.37
CA MET A 1 13.28 -23.14 2.58
C MET A 1 12.08 -24.05 2.34
N VAL A 2 11.60 -24.77 3.35
CA VAL A 2 10.36 -25.56 3.19
C VAL A 2 9.19 -24.58 3.31
N ARG A 3 8.30 -24.58 2.30
CA ARG A 3 7.10 -23.74 2.27
C ARG A 3 6.12 -24.15 3.36
N LEU A 4 5.69 -23.21 4.18
CA LEU A 4 4.79 -23.48 5.29
C LEU A 4 3.37 -23.75 4.80
N SER A 5 2.76 -24.79 5.38
CA SER A 5 1.35 -25.10 5.17
C SER A 5 0.44 -24.16 5.97
N ARG A 6 -0.87 -24.13 5.63
CA ARG A 6 -1.89 -23.38 6.38
C ARG A 6 -1.86 -23.70 7.87
N LYS A 7 -1.77 -25.02 8.20
CA LYS A 7 -1.70 -25.45 9.60
C LYS A 7 -0.45 -24.94 10.28
N ALA A 8 0.73 -25.06 9.66
CA ALA A 8 1.98 -24.57 10.22
C ALA A 8 1.93 -23.05 10.47
N LEU A 9 1.32 -22.26 9.57
CA LEU A 9 1.12 -20.82 9.77
C LEU A 9 0.17 -20.51 10.93
N SER A 10 -0.89 -21.32 11.12
CA SER A 10 -1.79 -21.18 12.27
C SER A 10 -1.06 -21.47 13.59
N ASP A 11 -0.23 -22.53 13.61
CA ASP A 11 0.55 -22.88 14.81
C ASP A 11 1.55 -21.77 15.20
N LEU A 12 2.05 -20.97 14.27
CA LEU A 12 2.94 -19.83 14.54
C LEU A 12 2.29 -18.69 15.38
N TYR A 13 0.97 -18.61 15.40
CA TYR A 13 0.31 -17.61 16.25
C TYR A 13 0.45 -17.93 17.74
N GLU A 14 0.72 -19.18 18.09
CA GLU A 14 0.98 -19.64 19.47
C GLU A 14 2.49 -19.73 19.78
N ALA A 15 3.36 -19.52 18.79
CA ALA A 15 4.80 -19.59 18.98
C ALA A 15 5.31 -18.45 19.89
N PRO A 16 6.34 -18.73 20.73
CA PRO A 16 7.01 -17.70 21.50
C PRO A 16 7.58 -16.59 20.59
N LEU A 17 7.40 -15.33 21.00
CA LEU A 17 7.84 -14.18 20.20
C LEU A 17 9.33 -14.23 19.79
N PRO A 18 10.28 -14.62 20.67
CA PRO A 18 11.69 -14.70 20.28
C PRO A 18 11.97 -15.72 19.16
N GLU A 19 11.28 -16.86 19.18
CA GLU A 19 11.42 -17.90 18.14
C GLU A 19 10.87 -17.42 16.81
N LEU A 20 9.68 -16.77 16.84
CA LEU A 20 9.04 -16.23 15.67
C LEU A 20 9.88 -15.10 15.04
N GLN A 21 10.44 -14.22 15.87
CA GLN A 21 11.36 -13.17 15.43
C GLN A 21 12.60 -13.77 14.76
N ALA A 22 13.24 -14.74 15.39
CA ALA A 22 14.44 -15.39 14.85
C ALA A 22 14.15 -16.03 13.48
N ALA A 23 13.03 -16.74 13.34
CA ALA A 23 12.64 -17.37 12.09
C ALA A 23 12.37 -16.35 10.97
N SER A 24 11.58 -15.32 11.25
CA SER A 24 11.24 -14.30 10.26
C SER A 24 12.45 -13.44 9.88
N SER A 25 13.29 -13.09 10.85
CA SER A 25 14.53 -12.36 10.64
C SER A 25 15.51 -13.15 9.76
N PHE A 26 15.64 -14.45 9.98
CA PHE A 26 16.46 -15.33 9.14
C PHE A 26 16.01 -15.32 7.68
N VAL A 27 14.69 -15.43 7.42
CA VAL A 27 14.13 -15.35 6.06
C VAL A 27 14.41 -13.99 5.44
N ARG A 28 14.14 -12.93 6.18
CA ARG A 28 14.37 -11.55 5.74
C ARG A 28 15.83 -11.32 5.38
N GLN A 29 16.76 -11.75 6.22
CA GLN A 29 18.20 -11.62 5.98
C GLN A 29 18.67 -12.42 4.76
N SER A 30 18.09 -13.62 4.54
CA SER A 30 18.41 -14.43 3.35
C SER A 30 18.02 -13.74 2.05
N LEU A 31 16.96 -12.91 2.06
CA LEU A 31 16.45 -12.19 0.88
C LEU A 31 17.13 -10.83 0.68
N ASN A 32 17.32 -10.07 1.74
CA ASN A 32 17.67 -8.65 1.68
C ASN A 32 18.99 -8.28 2.41
N GLY A 33 19.63 -9.24 3.09
CA GLY A 33 20.84 -8.98 3.88
C GLY A 33 20.58 -8.01 5.03
N ASP A 34 21.46 -7.04 5.21
CA ASP A 34 21.37 -5.96 6.20
C ASP A 34 20.65 -4.70 5.68
N ARG A 35 20.11 -4.76 4.44
CA ARG A 35 19.50 -3.60 3.81
C ARG A 35 18.08 -3.35 4.32
N ILE A 36 17.75 -2.08 4.45
CA ILE A 36 16.37 -1.60 4.48
C ILE A 36 16.13 -0.65 3.31
N TRP A 37 15.04 -0.87 2.61
CA TRP A 37 14.70 -0.13 1.40
C TRP A 37 13.84 1.07 1.73
N TYR A 38 14.00 2.17 0.97
CA TYR A 38 13.12 3.32 0.96
C TYR A 38 13.12 3.97 -0.42
N ASN A 39 12.04 4.67 -0.76
CA ASN A 39 11.98 5.54 -1.93
C ASN A 39 11.52 6.94 -1.55
N ARG A 40 11.58 7.89 -2.49
CA ARG A 40 11.05 9.24 -2.32
C ARG A 40 9.84 9.39 -3.21
N ASN A 41 8.73 9.81 -2.61
CA ASN A 41 7.49 10.00 -3.34
C ASN A 41 6.65 11.15 -2.74
N PHE A 42 5.67 11.57 -3.50
CA PHE A 42 4.54 12.33 -2.99
C PHE A 42 3.23 11.74 -3.50
N HIS A 43 2.13 12.08 -2.83
CA HIS A 43 0.82 11.56 -3.16
C HIS A 43 -0.05 12.63 -3.81
N ILE A 44 -0.80 12.24 -4.83
CA ILE A 44 -1.94 12.99 -5.36
C ILE A 44 -3.19 12.28 -4.88
N GLU A 45 -3.99 12.96 -4.07
CA GLU A 45 -5.29 12.49 -3.59
C GLU A 45 -6.40 13.32 -4.29
N PRO A 46 -6.91 12.88 -5.45
CA PRO A 46 -7.80 13.70 -6.25
C PRO A 46 -9.08 14.10 -5.55
N SER A 47 -9.58 13.24 -4.66
CA SER A 47 -10.79 13.51 -3.89
C SER A 47 -10.88 12.60 -2.66
N ASN A 48 -11.63 13.05 -1.64
CA ASN A 48 -12.09 12.21 -0.53
C ASN A 48 -13.63 11.99 -0.54
N ILE A 49 -14.32 12.51 -1.54
CA ILE A 49 -15.75 12.23 -1.75
C ILE A 49 -15.86 10.81 -2.33
N CYS A 50 -16.49 9.89 -1.59
CA CYS A 50 -16.42 8.47 -1.92
C CYS A 50 -17.82 7.82 -1.92
N ALA A 51 -18.12 7.06 -2.97
CA ALA A 51 -19.34 6.26 -3.08
C ALA A 51 -19.37 5.08 -2.09
N HIS A 52 -18.19 4.59 -1.69
CA HIS A 52 -18.07 3.47 -0.75
C HIS A 52 -18.16 3.91 0.71
N ARG A 53 -18.86 3.11 1.53
CA ARG A 53 -19.12 3.39 2.95
C ARG A 53 -18.37 2.44 3.87
N CYS A 54 -17.05 2.38 3.70
CA CYS A 54 -16.19 1.54 4.54
C CYS A 54 -16.23 1.98 5.98
N ARG A 55 -16.56 1.07 6.91
CA ARG A 55 -16.74 1.38 8.33
C ARG A 55 -15.46 1.76 9.07
N PHE A 56 -14.32 1.38 8.54
CA PHE A 56 -12.99 1.71 9.09
C PHE A 56 -12.40 3.00 8.53
N CYS A 57 -13.05 3.63 7.53
CA CYS A 57 -12.47 4.76 6.79
C CYS A 57 -12.83 6.11 7.43
N SER A 58 -11.86 6.81 7.95
CA SER A 58 -11.98 8.17 8.49
C SER A 58 -11.78 9.25 7.42
N TYR A 59 -11.22 8.85 6.28
CA TYR A 59 -10.87 9.74 5.17
C TYR A 59 -12.07 10.21 4.36
N ARG A 60 -13.04 9.31 4.13
CA ARG A 60 -14.16 9.55 3.21
C ARG A 60 -15.09 10.68 3.66
N ARG A 61 -15.68 11.35 2.65
CA ARG A 61 -16.84 12.26 2.80
C ARG A 61 -17.93 11.78 1.86
N ASP A 62 -19.20 12.02 2.23
CA ASP A 62 -20.36 11.61 1.43
C ASP A 62 -20.56 12.51 0.22
N ASP A 63 -20.32 13.81 0.41
CA ASP A 63 -20.51 14.84 -0.61
C ASP A 63 -19.67 16.09 -0.33
N ALA A 64 -19.69 17.03 -1.25
CA ALA A 64 -18.89 18.26 -1.20
C ALA A 64 -19.31 19.25 -0.08
N SER A 65 -20.51 19.07 0.52
CA SER A 65 -20.99 19.96 1.59
C SER A 65 -20.40 19.59 2.97
N GLN A 66 -19.85 18.39 3.11
CA GLN A 66 -19.27 17.94 4.37
C GLN A 66 -17.98 18.67 4.70
N PRO A 67 -17.76 19.06 5.97
CA PRO A 67 -16.50 19.67 6.39
C PRO A 67 -15.28 18.81 6.04
N GLY A 68 -14.28 19.42 5.42
CA GLY A 68 -13.06 18.75 5.00
C GLY A 68 -13.21 17.88 3.74
N ALA A 69 -14.33 18.01 2.99
CA ALA A 69 -14.46 17.43 1.66
C ALA A 69 -13.62 18.22 0.65
N TRP A 70 -13.00 17.50 -0.30
CA TRP A 70 -12.34 18.12 -1.46
C TRP A 70 -12.45 17.27 -2.70
N SER A 71 -12.33 17.92 -3.84
CA SER A 71 -12.17 17.30 -5.16
C SER A 71 -11.30 18.26 -6.00
N MET A 72 -10.23 17.75 -6.59
CA MET A 72 -9.34 18.51 -7.46
C MET A 72 -9.93 18.62 -8.86
N ALA A 73 -9.82 19.77 -9.50
CA ALA A 73 -9.99 19.88 -10.94
C ALA A 73 -8.75 19.36 -11.68
N LEU A 74 -8.87 19.07 -12.95
CA LEU A 74 -7.70 18.62 -13.76
C LEU A 74 -6.61 19.71 -13.78
N ASP A 75 -7.01 20.96 -13.86
CA ASP A 75 -6.09 22.09 -13.89
C ASP A 75 -5.32 22.29 -12.56
N ASP A 76 -5.76 21.67 -11.46
CA ASP A 76 -5.07 21.69 -10.17
C ASP A 76 -3.90 20.71 -10.11
N ILE A 77 -3.87 19.68 -10.97
CA ILE A 77 -2.92 18.57 -10.86
C ILE A 77 -1.49 19.00 -11.13
N LEU A 78 -1.24 19.71 -12.23
CA LEU A 78 0.12 20.16 -12.55
C LEU A 78 0.69 21.14 -11.51
N PRO A 79 -0.02 22.21 -11.10
CA PRO A 79 0.45 23.08 -10.01
C PRO A 79 0.69 22.33 -8.69
N TYR A 80 -0.11 21.30 -8.42
CA TYR A 80 0.11 20.44 -7.24
C TYR A 80 1.41 19.62 -7.35
N CYS A 81 1.70 19.04 -8.52
CA CYS A 81 2.95 18.32 -8.77
C CYS A 81 4.16 19.27 -8.58
N GLU A 82 4.11 20.46 -9.16
CA GLU A 82 5.16 21.48 -9.03
C GLU A 82 5.41 21.87 -7.56
N ALA A 83 4.33 22.02 -6.77
CA ALA A 83 4.41 22.42 -5.37
C ALA A 83 4.92 21.31 -4.44
N LYS A 84 4.77 20.01 -4.83
CA LYS A 84 5.11 18.86 -4.00
C LYS A 84 6.39 18.15 -4.39
N PHE A 85 6.85 18.36 -5.60
CA PHE A 85 8.04 17.70 -6.10
C PHE A 85 9.31 18.22 -5.41
N GLU A 86 10.15 17.30 -4.99
CA GLU A 86 11.50 17.57 -4.52
C GLU A 86 12.51 16.79 -5.39
N PRO A 87 13.65 17.40 -5.75
CA PRO A 87 14.67 16.73 -6.54
C PRO A 87 15.10 15.39 -5.92
N GLY A 88 15.08 14.35 -6.74
CA GLY A 88 15.40 12.99 -6.32
C GLY A 88 14.19 12.13 -5.97
N MET A 89 12.97 12.63 -6.07
CA MET A 89 11.75 11.79 -6.03
C MET A 89 11.71 10.87 -7.23
N THR A 90 11.27 9.63 -7.01
CA THR A 90 11.24 8.54 -7.99
C THR A 90 9.84 7.97 -8.19
N GLU A 91 8.83 8.48 -7.49
CA GLU A 91 7.47 7.98 -7.60
C GLU A 91 6.45 9.09 -7.33
N ILE A 92 5.43 9.16 -8.18
CA ILE A 92 4.19 9.91 -7.92
C ILE A 92 3.10 8.88 -7.65
N HIS A 93 2.51 8.91 -6.46
CA HIS A 93 1.48 7.98 -6.04
C HIS A 93 0.10 8.64 -6.10
N ILE A 94 -0.74 8.19 -7.02
CA ILE A 94 -2.11 8.69 -7.22
C ILE A 94 -3.07 7.68 -6.59
N VAL A 95 -3.73 8.07 -5.53
CA VAL A 95 -4.72 7.25 -4.83
C VAL A 95 -5.71 8.15 -4.11
N GLY A 96 -6.96 7.76 -4.06
CA GLY A 96 -7.96 8.58 -3.38
C GLY A 96 -9.22 7.80 -3.07
N SER A 97 -10.33 8.40 -3.43
CA SER A 97 -11.67 7.86 -3.26
C SER A 97 -12.29 7.48 -4.60
N VAL A 98 -13.32 6.64 -4.55
CA VAL A 98 -14.20 6.42 -5.70
C VAL A 98 -15.22 7.54 -5.73
N HIS A 99 -14.94 8.58 -6.48
CA HIS A 99 -15.82 9.74 -6.59
C HIS A 99 -17.03 9.45 -7.51
N PRO A 100 -18.27 9.56 -7.02
CA PRO A 100 -19.46 9.15 -7.79
C PRO A 100 -19.74 9.97 -9.05
N GLY A 101 -19.17 11.16 -9.17
CA GLY A 101 -19.39 12.08 -10.30
C GLY A 101 -18.22 12.22 -11.26
N GLN A 102 -17.11 11.50 -11.06
CA GLN A 102 -15.95 11.60 -11.94
C GLN A 102 -15.98 10.52 -13.04
N SER A 103 -15.63 10.93 -14.27
CA SER A 103 -15.55 10.01 -15.41
C SER A 103 -14.24 9.22 -15.43
N PHE A 104 -14.20 8.10 -16.16
CA PHE A 104 -12.95 7.39 -16.45
C PHE A 104 -11.89 8.29 -17.10
N ASP A 105 -12.33 9.17 -18.00
CA ASP A 105 -11.43 10.10 -18.69
C ASP A 105 -10.74 11.08 -17.74
N TYR A 106 -11.42 11.54 -16.70
CA TYR A 106 -10.82 12.34 -15.62
C TYR A 106 -9.64 11.61 -14.96
N TYR A 107 -9.84 10.36 -14.55
CA TYR A 107 -8.78 9.56 -13.92
C TYR A 107 -7.61 9.29 -14.88
N ARG A 108 -7.91 9.00 -16.13
CA ARG A 108 -6.90 8.80 -17.18
C ARG A 108 -6.08 10.09 -17.42
N GLN A 109 -6.73 11.24 -17.45
CA GLN A 109 -6.05 12.53 -17.64
C GLN A 109 -5.15 12.90 -16.45
N ILE A 110 -5.53 12.60 -15.21
CA ILE A 110 -4.64 12.80 -14.04
C ILE A 110 -3.33 12.02 -14.25
N VAL A 111 -3.41 10.75 -14.66
CA VAL A 111 -2.22 9.95 -14.95
C VAL A 111 -1.38 10.59 -16.07
N ALA A 112 -2.02 11.06 -17.14
CA ALA A 112 -1.33 11.68 -18.26
C ALA A 112 -0.59 12.98 -17.87
N VAL A 113 -1.24 13.83 -17.07
CA VAL A 113 -0.64 15.07 -16.55
C VAL A 113 0.55 14.75 -15.63
N ALA A 114 0.36 13.83 -14.67
CA ALA A 114 1.43 13.41 -13.77
C ALA A 114 2.62 12.79 -14.52
N LYS A 115 2.37 11.99 -15.58
CA LYS A 115 3.42 11.40 -16.41
C LYS A 115 4.12 12.45 -17.27
N GLY A 116 3.38 13.44 -17.78
CA GLY A 116 3.97 14.60 -18.48
C GLY A 116 4.97 15.32 -17.57
N PHE A 117 4.53 15.67 -16.36
CA PHE A 117 5.38 16.28 -15.34
C PHE A 117 6.61 15.40 -14.99
N ALA A 118 6.39 14.10 -14.79
CA ALA A 118 7.48 13.17 -14.47
C ALA A 118 8.57 13.18 -15.56
N ARG A 119 8.20 13.14 -16.85
CA ARG A 119 9.13 13.16 -17.97
C ARG A 119 9.99 14.42 -18.07
N GLU A 120 9.52 15.54 -17.57
CA GLU A 120 10.28 16.80 -17.54
C GLU A 120 11.32 16.84 -16.40
N HIS A 121 11.15 15.98 -15.36
CA HIS A 121 11.95 16.00 -14.14
C HIS A 121 12.77 14.73 -13.92
N GLU A 122 12.50 13.65 -14.66
CA GLU A 122 13.23 12.38 -14.55
C GLU A 122 14.57 12.41 -15.31
N THR A 123 15.49 11.57 -14.88
CA THR A 123 16.72 11.27 -15.62
C THR A 123 16.81 9.77 -15.88
N PRO A 124 17.67 9.30 -16.81
CA PRO A 124 17.86 7.86 -17.01
C PRO A 124 18.25 7.07 -15.75
N GLU A 125 18.98 7.74 -14.83
CA GLU A 125 19.41 7.16 -13.54
C GLU A 125 18.31 7.25 -12.47
N LYS A 126 17.38 8.19 -12.62
CA LYS A 126 16.30 8.47 -11.66
C LYS A 126 14.95 8.63 -12.38
N PRO A 127 14.39 7.53 -12.89
CA PRO A 127 13.07 7.54 -13.50
C PRO A 127 12.01 7.84 -12.45
N ILE A 128 10.94 8.55 -12.84
CA ILE A 128 9.80 8.84 -11.97
C ILE A 128 8.62 7.99 -12.41
N ALA A 129 8.28 6.99 -11.60
CA ALA A 129 7.18 6.09 -11.87
C ALA A 129 5.83 6.70 -11.42
N ILE A 130 4.79 6.44 -12.19
CA ILE A 130 3.40 6.72 -11.80
C ILE A 130 2.80 5.45 -11.22
N LYS A 131 2.57 5.47 -9.91
CA LYS A 131 1.80 4.46 -9.20
C LYS A 131 0.38 4.96 -9.01
N ALA A 132 -0.61 4.31 -9.62
CA ALA A 132 -1.97 4.84 -9.54
C ALA A 132 -3.02 3.74 -9.39
N TYR A 133 -4.07 4.11 -8.70
CA TYR A 133 -5.36 3.45 -8.53
C TYR A 133 -5.31 2.02 -7.99
N THR A 134 -6.02 1.83 -6.91
CA THR A 134 -6.25 0.52 -6.30
C THR A 134 -7.16 -0.33 -7.18
N ALA A 135 -7.16 -1.64 -6.96
CA ALA A 135 -8.08 -2.54 -7.66
C ALA A 135 -9.56 -2.17 -7.44
N VAL A 136 -9.89 -1.52 -6.31
CA VAL A 136 -11.25 -1.02 -6.05
C VAL A 136 -11.59 0.14 -6.98
N GLU A 137 -10.68 1.11 -7.14
CA GLU A 137 -10.89 2.22 -8.09
C GLU A 137 -10.97 1.71 -9.53
N ILE A 138 -10.13 0.74 -9.92
CA ILE A 138 -10.20 0.09 -11.24
C ILE A 138 -11.55 -0.64 -11.43
N ASP A 139 -12.04 -1.38 -10.43
CA ASP A 139 -13.32 -2.08 -10.54
C ASP A 139 -14.49 -1.10 -10.77
N ASP A 140 -14.49 0.02 -10.06
CA ASP A 140 -15.51 1.03 -10.24
C ASP A 140 -15.41 1.76 -11.60
N MET A 141 -14.19 2.09 -12.05
CA MET A 141 -13.96 2.62 -13.41
C MET A 141 -14.52 1.66 -14.47
N VAL A 142 -14.26 0.36 -14.33
CA VAL A 142 -14.78 -0.70 -15.21
C VAL A 142 -16.31 -0.74 -15.17
N ARG A 143 -16.89 -0.82 -13.99
CA ARG A 143 -18.34 -0.97 -13.79
C ARG A 143 -19.14 0.24 -14.27
N TYR A 144 -18.70 1.45 -13.93
CA TYR A 144 -19.44 2.67 -14.27
C TYR A 144 -19.31 3.07 -15.74
N ASN A 145 -18.26 2.59 -16.44
CA ASN A 145 -18.04 2.95 -17.85
C ASN A 145 -18.23 1.79 -18.82
N GLY A 146 -18.68 0.62 -18.35
CA GLY A 146 -18.92 -0.56 -19.19
C GLY A 146 -17.67 -1.08 -19.90
N LEU A 147 -16.49 -0.92 -19.29
CA LEU A 147 -15.20 -1.35 -19.84
C LEU A 147 -14.87 -2.78 -19.40
N SER A 148 -13.95 -3.45 -20.10
CA SER A 148 -13.24 -4.59 -19.50
C SER A 148 -12.07 -4.10 -18.66
N THR A 149 -11.58 -4.96 -17.76
CA THR A 149 -10.40 -4.64 -16.93
C THR A 149 -9.17 -4.39 -17.79
N GLU A 150 -8.99 -5.19 -18.84
CA GLU A 150 -7.89 -5.07 -19.81
C GLU A 150 -7.93 -3.73 -20.54
N VAL A 151 -9.10 -3.31 -21.04
CA VAL A 151 -9.29 -2.02 -21.74
C VAL A 151 -9.00 -0.86 -20.78
N CYS A 152 -9.50 -0.92 -19.54
CA CYS A 152 -9.25 0.10 -18.54
C CYS A 152 -7.74 0.23 -18.23
N LEU A 153 -7.09 -0.89 -17.92
CA LEU A 153 -5.65 -0.91 -17.60
C LEU A 153 -4.77 -0.51 -18.80
N GLN A 154 -5.16 -0.92 -20.02
CA GLN A 154 -4.43 -0.53 -21.22
C GLN A 154 -4.49 0.99 -21.44
N ALA A 155 -5.67 1.59 -21.31
CA ALA A 155 -5.83 3.04 -21.46
C ALA A 155 -5.06 3.83 -20.39
N LEU A 156 -5.01 3.33 -19.14
CA LEU A 156 -4.21 3.93 -18.07
C LEU A 156 -2.71 3.78 -18.33
N ARG A 157 -2.27 2.63 -18.83
CA ARG A 157 -0.88 2.38 -19.20
C ARG A 157 -0.43 3.30 -20.34
N GLU A 158 -1.27 3.49 -21.37
CA GLU A 158 -1.02 4.44 -22.45
C GLU A 158 -0.94 5.89 -21.96
N ALA A 159 -1.71 6.23 -20.92
CA ALA A 159 -1.62 7.51 -20.23
C ALA A 159 -0.35 7.66 -19.38
N GLY A 160 0.34 6.55 -19.03
CA GLY A 160 1.60 6.59 -18.30
C GLY A 160 1.58 5.87 -16.95
N LEU A 161 0.57 5.04 -16.65
CA LEU A 161 0.57 4.17 -15.48
C LEU A 161 1.73 3.18 -15.54
N ASP A 162 2.56 3.15 -14.50
CA ASP A 162 3.70 2.24 -14.39
C ASP A 162 3.45 1.10 -13.41
N THR A 163 2.80 1.37 -12.25
CA THR A 163 2.53 0.38 -11.21
C THR A 163 1.18 0.65 -10.51
N MET A 164 0.66 -0.36 -9.78
CA MET A 164 -0.57 -0.20 -8.99
C MET A 164 -0.31 -0.44 -7.49
N PRO A 165 -0.94 0.36 -6.60
CA PRO A 165 -0.93 0.09 -5.16
C PRO A 165 -1.83 -1.10 -4.79
N GLY A 166 -1.60 -1.66 -3.58
CA GLY A 166 -2.36 -2.81 -3.09
C GLY A 166 -3.63 -2.47 -2.28
N GLY A 167 -3.96 -1.20 -2.13
CA GLY A 167 -5.12 -0.78 -1.33
C GLY A 167 -6.44 -1.41 -1.77
N GLY A 168 -7.42 -1.42 -0.89
CA GLY A 168 -8.72 -2.02 -1.16
C GLY A 168 -8.80 -3.54 -0.94
N ALA A 169 -7.66 -4.22 -0.74
CA ALA A 169 -7.63 -5.64 -0.38
C ALA A 169 -8.33 -5.89 0.97
N GLU A 170 -8.09 -5.06 1.93
CA GLU A 170 -8.53 -5.13 3.32
C GLU A 170 -8.32 -6.52 3.92
N ILE A 171 -9.34 -7.35 3.92
CA ILE A 171 -9.31 -8.79 4.16
C ILE A 171 -10.16 -9.50 3.12
N PHE A 172 -9.72 -10.66 2.59
CA PHE A 172 -10.45 -11.34 1.51
C PHE A 172 -11.65 -12.14 2.01
N ALA A 173 -11.70 -12.50 3.30
CA ALA A 173 -12.79 -13.25 3.90
C ALA A 173 -14.16 -12.59 3.63
N PRO A 174 -15.09 -13.25 2.90
CA PRO A 174 -16.33 -12.61 2.45
C PRO A 174 -17.23 -12.16 3.60
N HIS A 175 -17.23 -12.90 4.72
CA HIS A 175 -18.04 -12.58 5.90
C HIS A 175 -17.55 -11.31 6.60
N ILE A 176 -16.24 -11.04 6.57
CA ILE A 176 -15.65 -9.81 7.11
C ILE A 176 -15.88 -8.65 6.15
N ARG A 177 -15.60 -8.82 4.85
CA ARG A 177 -15.81 -7.76 3.84
C ARG A 177 -17.23 -7.21 3.88
N ARG A 178 -18.25 -8.09 3.98
CA ARG A 178 -19.66 -7.65 4.11
C ARG A 178 -19.90 -6.77 5.32
N GLN A 179 -19.13 -6.94 6.39
CA GLN A 179 -19.26 -6.13 7.60
C GLN A 179 -18.51 -4.80 7.54
N ILE A 180 -17.33 -4.75 6.90
CA ILE A 180 -16.45 -3.58 6.96
C ILE A 180 -16.49 -2.70 5.70
N CYS A 181 -16.73 -3.29 4.52
CA CYS A 181 -16.68 -2.60 3.22
C CYS A 181 -17.61 -3.27 2.18
N PRO A 182 -18.95 -3.33 2.42
CA PRO A 182 -19.89 -4.08 1.59
C PRO A 182 -19.96 -3.57 0.15
N ASP A 183 -19.64 -2.29 -0.09
CA ASP A 183 -19.74 -1.66 -1.41
C ASP A 183 -18.50 -1.93 -2.30
N LYS A 184 -17.38 -2.35 -1.71
CA LYS A 184 -16.16 -2.67 -2.47
C LYS A 184 -16.28 -3.99 -3.21
N CYS A 185 -15.49 -4.15 -4.27
CA CYS A 185 -15.35 -5.42 -4.97
C CYS A 185 -14.99 -6.57 -4.00
N THR A 186 -15.34 -7.81 -4.38
CA THR A 186 -14.97 -9.00 -3.59
C THR A 186 -13.46 -9.20 -3.57
N GLY A 187 -12.95 -10.00 -2.60
CA GLY A 187 -11.55 -10.39 -2.57
C GLY A 187 -11.11 -11.12 -3.84
N GLU A 188 -11.97 -11.99 -4.38
CA GLU A 188 -11.74 -12.68 -5.65
C GLU A 188 -11.61 -11.71 -6.83
N ARG A 189 -12.50 -10.70 -6.89
CA ARG A 189 -12.44 -9.67 -7.93
C ARG A 189 -11.19 -8.82 -7.82
N TRP A 190 -10.76 -8.48 -6.61
CA TRP A 190 -9.50 -7.79 -6.35
C TRP A 190 -8.31 -8.59 -6.90
N LEU A 191 -8.22 -9.89 -6.57
CA LEU A 191 -7.18 -10.80 -7.08
C LEU A 191 -7.23 -10.91 -8.61
N GLN A 192 -8.42 -10.97 -9.22
CA GLN A 192 -8.58 -11.02 -10.66
C GLN A 192 -8.03 -9.77 -11.36
N ILE A 193 -8.28 -8.57 -10.80
CA ILE A 193 -7.75 -7.30 -11.36
C ILE A 193 -6.22 -7.29 -11.29
N HIS A 194 -5.63 -7.69 -10.17
CA HIS A 194 -4.18 -7.80 -10.04
C HIS A 194 -3.58 -8.85 -11.01
N ARG A 195 -4.24 -10.01 -11.15
CA ARG A 195 -3.86 -11.03 -12.15
C ARG A 195 -3.82 -10.44 -13.56
N THR A 196 -4.83 -9.67 -13.93
CA THR A 196 -4.87 -9.00 -15.24
C THR A 196 -3.74 -8.00 -15.38
N ALA A 197 -3.51 -7.15 -14.38
CA ALA A 197 -2.41 -6.19 -14.37
C ALA A 197 -1.04 -6.90 -14.53
N HIS A 198 -0.80 -7.97 -13.78
CA HIS A 198 0.45 -8.75 -13.86
C HIS A 198 0.66 -9.36 -15.25
N ARG A 199 -0.37 -9.94 -15.85
CA ARG A 199 -0.30 -10.50 -17.22
C ARG A 199 -0.03 -9.43 -18.28
N MET A 200 -0.42 -8.20 -18.01
CA MET A 200 -0.11 -7.04 -18.85
C MET A 200 1.28 -6.44 -18.56
N GLY A 201 2.05 -7.01 -17.62
CA GLY A 201 3.38 -6.50 -17.23
C GLY A 201 3.33 -5.25 -16.33
N ILE A 202 2.22 -5.00 -15.66
CA ILE A 202 2.06 -3.93 -14.66
C ILE A 202 2.29 -4.56 -13.28
N PRO A 203 3.45 -4.31 -12.63
CA PRO A 203 3.70 -4.81 -11.29
C PRO A 203 2.85 -4.08 -10.26
N THR A 204 2.54 -4.76 -9.15
CA THR A 204 1.64 -4.22 -8.15
C THR A 204 2.14 -4.51 -6.72
N ASN A 205 1.42 -3.99 -5.71
CA ASN A 205 1.61 -4.36 -4.32
C ASN A 205 0.40 -5.13 -3.78
N GLY A 206 0.63 -6.01 -2.80
CA GLY A 206 -0.44 -6.58 -1.98
C GLY A 206 -0.55 -5.83 -0.65
N THR A 207 -1.76 -5.78 -0.07
CA THR A 207 -1.98 -5.25 1.28
C THR A 207 -2.90 -6.15 2.07
N MET A 208 -2.90 -6.00 3.40
CA MET A 208 -3.89 -6.58 4.30
C MET A 208 -4.17 -5.57 5.42
N LEU A 209 -5.44 -5.21 5.64
CA LEU A 209 -5.83 -4.46 6.83
C LEU A 209 -6.09 -5.46 7.95
N PHE A 210 -5.38 -5.32 9.06
CA PHE A 210 -5.48 -6.24 10.18
C PHE A 210 -5.72 -5.54 11.52
N GLY A 211 -6.27 -6.27 12.47
CA GLY A 211 -6.51 -5.79 13.84
C GLY A 211 -7.90 -5.18 14.04
N HIS A 212 -8.91 -5.61 13.27
CA HIS A 212 -10.29 -5.18 13.41
C HIS A 212 -11.24 -6.34 13.78
N LEU A 213 -12.02 -6.89 12.83
CA LEU A 213 -13.02 -7.95 13.05
C LEU A 213 -12.56 -9.33 12.57
N GLU A 214 -11.47 -9.38 11.83
CA GLU A 214 -10.94 -10.61 11.23
C GLU A 214 -10.32 -11.52 12.29
N SER A 215 -10.39 -12.83 12.05
CA SER A 215 -9.67 -13.83 12.81
C SER A 215 -8.22 -14.00 12.31
N ARG A 216 -7.40 -14.72 13.07
CA ARG A 216 -6.04 -15.11 12.64
C ARG A 216 -6.09 -16.02 11.42
N GLU A 217 -7.07 -16.89 11.32
CA GLU A 217 -7.33 -17.73 10.17
C GLU A 217 -7.67 -16.94 8.93
N ASP A 218 -8.48 -15.88 9.05
CA ASP A 218 -8.79 -14.97 7.94
C ASP A 218 -7.53 -14.29 7.41
N ARG A 219 -6.60 -13.90 8.29
CA ARG A 219 -5.29 -13.33 7.90
C ARG A 219 -4.44 -14.37 7.15
N ILE A 220 -4.39 -15.61 7.64
CA ILE A 220 -3.64 -16.69 7.00
C ILE A 220 -4.20 -16.96 5.60
N ASP A 221 -5.51 -17.11 5.47
CA ASP A 221 -6.17 -17.38 4.19
C ASP A 221 -5.94 -16.22 3.20
N HIS A 222 -5.92 -14.97 3.69
CA HIS A 222 -5.57 -13.81 2.88
C HIS A 222 -4.12 -13.88 2.37
N LEU A 223 -3.16 -14.16 3.25
CA LEU A 223 -1.75 -14.30 2.87
C LEU A 223 -1.53 -15.44 1.88
N LEU A 224 -2.21 -16.57 2.07
CA LEU A 224 -2.14 -17.72 1.15
C LEU A 224 -2.70 -17.38 -0.23
N ALA A 225 -3.81 -16.65 -0.31
CA ALA A 225 -4.37 -16.21 -1.60
C ALA A 225 -3.41 -15.26 -2.36
N LEU A 226 -2.72 -14.35 -1.66
CA LEU A 226 -1.69 -13.52 -2.27
C LEU A 226 -0.49 -14.36 -2.74
N ARG A 227 -0.06 -15.34 -1.93
CA ARG A 227 1.05 -16.24 -2.27
C ARG A 227 0.74 -17.07 -3.52
N GLU A 228 -0.49 -17.59 -3.62
CA GLU A 228 -0.95 -18.33 -4.80
C GLU A 228 -0.96 -17.48 -6.07
N LEU A 229 -1.46 -16.25 -5.98
CA LEU A 229 -1.42 -15.32 -7.12
C LEU A 229 0.03 -14.95 -7.50
N GLN A 230 0.92 -14.80 -6.53
CA GLN A 230 2.33 -14.56 -6.79
C GLN A 230 3.01 -15.76 -7.45
N ASP A 231 2.67 -16.99 -7.05
CA ASP A 231 3.16 -18.20 -7.72
C ASP A 231 2.72 -18.26 -9.18
N GLU A 232 1.50 -17.81 -9.46
CA GLU A 232 0.94 -17.79 -10.83
C GLU A 232 1.59 -16.73 -11.71
N THR A 233 1.87 -15.53 -11.15
CA THR A 233 2.12 -14.35 -11.96
C THR A 233 3.46 -13.66 -11.70
N GLY A 234 4.03 -13.80 -10.51
CA GLY A 234 5.27 -13.11 -10.12
C GLY A 234 5.15 -11.58 -10.04
N GLY A 235 3.94 -11.01 -10.10
CA GLY A 235 3.74 -9.57 -10.32
C GLY A 235 3.68 -8.69 -9.07
N PHE A 236 3.65 -9.25 -7.85
CA PHE A 236 3.73 -8.45 -6.65
C PHE A 236 5.18 -8.06 -6.32
N ASN A 237 5.44 -6.76 -6.26
CA ASN A 237 6.73 -6.22 -5.81
C ASN A 237 6.87 -6.27 -4.28
N ALA A 238 5.81 -5.97 -3.56
CA ALA A 238 5.82 -5.90 -2.12
C ALA A 238 4.45 -6.23 -1.51
N PHE A 239 4.49 -6.63 -0.23
CA PHE A 239 3.32 -6.75 0.62
C PHE A 239 3.38 -5.74 1.76
N ILE A 240 2.23 -5.17 2.14
CA ILE A 240 2.11 -4.15 3.18
C ILE A 240 1.04 -4.57 4.19
N PRO A 241 1.39 -5.04 5.39
CA PRO A 241 0.43 -5.19 6.47
C PRO A 241 0.07 -3.80 7.02
N LEU A 242 -1.21 -3.44 6.90
CA LEU A 242 -1.77 -2.17 7.33
C LEU A 242 -2.50 -2.36 8.67
N LYS A 243 -1.99 -1.78 9.74
CA LYS A 243 -2.62 -1.83 11.06
C LYS A 243 -3.90 -1.00 11.07
N PHE A 244 -5.01 -1.57 11.54
CA PHE A 244 -6.25 -0.82 11.76
C PHE A 244 -6.03 0.28 12.79
N ARG A 245 -6.53 1.48 12.47
CA ARG A 245 -6.51 2.65 13.37
C ARG A 245 -7.93 2.95 13.85
N ALA A 246 -8.11 2.93 15.16
CA ALA A 246 -9.41 3.04 15.81
C ALA A 246 -9.78 4.50 16.13
N ARG A 247 -9.72 5.39 15.13
CA ARG A 247 -10.05 6.81 15.33
C ARG A 247 -10.98 7.31 14.23
N ASP A 248 -11.99 8.07 14.64
CA ASP A 248 -12.92 8.79 13.77
C ASP A 248 -13.59 7.91 12.69
N ASN A 249 -13.91 6.64 13.03
CA ASN A 249 -14.60 5.69 12.16
C ASN A 249 -15.60 4.82 12.93
N ALA A 250 -16.45 4.09 12.22
CA ALA A 250 -17.52 3.30 12.82
C ALA A 250 -17.03 2.05 13.59
N LEU A 251 -15.75 1.70 13.51
CA LEU A 251 -15.13 0.60 14.24
C LEU A 251 -14.23 1.06 15.37
N ALA A 252 -14.20 2.36 15.70
CA ALA A 252 -13.32 2.92 16.74
C ALA A 252 -13.47 2.24 18.10
N GLY A 253 -14.66 1.73 18.42
CA GLY A 253 -14.91 1.00 19.66
C GLY A 253 -14.18 -0.34 19.82
N LEU A 254 -13.59 -0.87 18.76
CA LEU A 254 -12.78 -2.11 18.83
C LEU A 254 -11.41 -1.89 19.48
N GLY A 255 -10.91 -0.65 19.48
CA GLY A 255 -9.53 -0.35 19.87
C GLY A 255 -8.52 -0.81 18.80
N GLU A 256 -7.27 -0.80 19.15
CA GLU A 256 -6.16 -1.20 18.27
C GLU A 256 -5.42 -2.41 18.85
N VAL A 257 -4.90 -3.26 17.99
CA VAL A 257 -4.04 -4.38 18.41
C VAL A 257 -2.74 -3.89 19.04
N SER A 258 -2.20 -4.71 19.93
CA SER A 258 -0.97 -4.42 20.64
C SER A 258 0.24 -4.33 19.70
N ARG A 259 1.33 -3.76 20.21
CA ARG A 259 2.64 -3.78 19.53
C ARG A 259 3.08 -5.22 19.22
N GLU A 260 2.92 -6.13 20.17
CA GLU A 260 3.31 -7.54 20.01
C GLU A 260 2.52 -8.24 18.90
N GLU A 261 1.20 -8.05 18.85
CA GLU A 261 0.35 -8.60 17.78
C GLU A 261 0.70 -7.99 16.42
N THR A 262 1.11 -6.72 16.40
CA THR A 262 1.60 -6.07 15.17
C THR A 262 2.87 -6.75 14.68
N LEU A 263 3.88 -6.91 15.54
CA LEU A 263 5.15 -7.54 15.18
C LEU A 263 4.97 -9.01 14.79
N ARG A 264 4.11 -9.74 15.50
CA ARG A 264 3.70 -11.11 15.14
C ARG A 264 3.11 -11.18 13.73
N THR A 265 2.27 -10.22 13.37
CA THR A 265 1.67 -10.15 12.02
C THR A 265 2.75 -9.94 10.95
N PHE A 266 3.74 -9.09 11.17
CA PHE A 266 4.87 -8.91 10.26
C PHE A 266 5.67 -10.20 10.09
N ALA A 267 6.01 -10.87 11.21
CA ALA A 267 6.77 -12.11 11.18
C ALA A 267 6.04 -13.22 10.42
N ILE A 268 4.75 -13.42 10.71
CA ILE A 268 3.93 -14.44 10.02
C ILE A 268 3.78 -14.10 8.55
N ALA A 269 3.58 -12.82 8.20
CA ALA A 269 3.52 -12.39 6.80
C ALA A 269 4.81 -12.74 6.05
N ARG A 270 5.99 -12.50 6.63
CA ARG A 270 7.28 -12.87 6.01
C ARG A 270 7.43 -14.37 5.81
N LEU A 271 7.00 -15.16 6.80
CA LEU A 271 7.07 -16.62 6.75
C LEU A 271 6.04 -17.23 5.79
N ALA A 272 4.89 -16.59 5.61
CA ALA A 272 3.83 -17.02 4.69
C ALA A 272 4.14 -16.65 3.23
N LEU A 273 4.67 -15.45 3.00
CA LEU A 273 4.91 -14.88 1.67
C LEU A 273 6.39 -15.08 1.25
N ASP A 274 6.80 -16.34 1.16
CA ASP A 274 8.16 -16.76 0.79
C ASP A 274 8.55 -16.35 -0.66
N ASN A 275 7.58 -16.05 -1.49
CA ASN A 275 7.71 -15.69 -2.91
C ASN A 275 7.48 -14.19 -3.20
N ILE A 276 7.04 -13.38 -2.23
CA ILE A 276 6.97 -11.92 -2.39
C ILE A 276 8.28 -11.32 -1.83
N PRO A 277 9.07 -10.60 -2.66
CA PRO A 277 10.43 -10.22 -2.28
C PRO A 277 10.49 -9.25 -1.09
N HIS A 278 9.53 -8.32 -1.01
CA HIS A 278 9.59 -7.23 -0.04
C HIS A 278 8.35 -7.16 0.86
N ILE A 279 8.57 -6.84 2.15
CA ILE A 279 7.50 -6.50 3.09
C ILE A 279 7.74 -5.10 3.63
N LYS A 280 6.77 -4.21 3.39
CA LYS A 280 6.87 -2.82 3.82
C LYS A 280 6.29 -2.61 5.21
N ALA A 281 7.06 -1.97 6.08
CA ALA A 281 6.56 -1.38 7.31
C ALA A 281 6.22 0.09 7.04
N TYR A 282 4.98 0.36 6.68
CA TYR A 282 4.54 1.70 6.32
C TYR A 282 4.56 2.63 7.53
N TRP A 283 5.64 3.38 7.69
CA TRP A 283 5.92 4.20 8.85
C TRP A 283 4.87 5.29 9.15
N PRO A 284 4.16 5.91 8.18
CA PRO A 284 3.13 6.89 8.52
C PRO A 284 1.98 6.31 9.34
N MET A 285 1.70 5.00 9.19
CA MET A 285 0.69 4.30 9.99
C MET A 285 1.23 3.75 11.30
N LEU A 286 2.46 3.24 11.28
CA LEU A 286 3.04 2.52 12.41
C LEU A 286 3.73 3.45 13.42
N GLY A 287 4.15 4.63 12.97
CA GLY A 287 5.16 5.45 13.62
C GLY A 287 6.57 4.97 13.28
N LYS A 288 7.54 5.88 13.34
CA LYS A 288 8.93 5.62 12.91
C LYS A 288 9.60 4.49 13.69
N ASP A 289 9.38 4.46 15.02
CA ASP A 289 10.03 3.49 15.91
C ASP A 289 9.52 2.07 15.65
N LEU A 290 8.20 1.87 15.58
CA LEU A 290 7.63 0.55 15.34
C LEU A 290 7.92 0.07 13.92
N ALA A 291 7.97 0.96 12.94
CA ALA A 291 8.35 0.61 11.58
C ALA A 291 9.81 0.13 11.49
N LEU A 292 10.75 0.80 12.16
CA LEU A 292 12.14 0.35 12.25
C LEU A 292 12.28 -0.96 13.02
N GLU A 293 11.53 -1.14 14.09
CA GLU A 293 11.51 -2.39 14.84
C GLU A 293 10.98 -3.56 13.98
N ALA A 294 9.98 -3.34 13.15
CA ALA A 294 9.43 -4.36 12.26
C ALA A 294 10.47 -4.93 11.27
N MET A 295 11.58 -4.21 11.03
CA MET A 295 12.73 -4.71 10.23
C MET A 295 13.33 -5.97 10.82
N ALA A 296 13.37 -6.11 12.14
CA ALA A 296 13.83 -7.32 12.84
C ALA A 296 12.75 -8.42 12.89
N TRP A 297 11.55 -8.15 12.39
CA TRP A 297 10.39 -9.04 12.36
C TRP A 297 9.93 -9.42 10.95
N GLY A 298 10.80 -9.28 9.97
CA GLY A 298 10.56 -9.74 8.60
C GLY A 298 10.27 -8.64 7.58
N ALA A 299 10.06 -7.39 8.00
CA ALA A 299 9.99 -6.27 7.08
C ALA A 299 11.39 -5.89 6.55
N ASP A 300 11.43 -5.25 5.40
CA ASP A 300 12.68 -4.82 4.76
C ASP A 300 12.56 -3.46 4.04
N ASP A 301 11.37 -2.86 4.03
CA ASP A 301 11.11 -1.60 3.31
C ASP A 301 10.29 -0.65 4.19
N LEU A 302 10.74 0.60 4.31
CA LEU A 302 10.08 1.65 5.09
C LEU A 302 9.04 2.44 4.27
N ASP A 303 8.88 2.10 2.96
CA ASP A 303 8.27 2.99 1.99
C ASP A 303 9.10 4.27 1.83
N GLY A 304 8.52 5.40 1.49
CA GLY A 304 9.41 6.51 1.24
C GLY A 304 8.82 7.88 1.32
N THR A 305 7.66 8.01 1.88
CA THR A 305 7.07 9.33 2.04
C THR A 305 7.94 10.18 2.96
N ILE A 306 8.72 11.08 2.39
CA ILE A 306 9.63 11.95 3.12
C ILE A 306 8.89 13.12 3.74
N ASN A 307 7.93 13.66 2.99
CA ASN A 307 7.03 14.71 3.42
C ASN A 307 5.63 14.27 3.05
N ASP A 308 4.87 13.80 4.03
CA ASP A 308 3.56 13.23 3.74
C ASP A 308 2.61 14.30 3.20
N SER A 309 2.26 14.13 1.94
CA SER A 309 1.18 14.86 1.30
C SER A 309 -0.17 14.17 1.51
N THR A 310 -0.17 12.94 2.04
CA THR A 310 -1.40 12.18 2.25
C THR A 310 -2.17 12.67 3.47
N ARG A 311 -3.49 12.75 3.36
CA ARG A 311 -4.41 13.02 4.48
C ARG A 311 -5.05 11.74 5.02
N ILE A 312 -4.92 10.64 4.31
CA ILE A 312 -5.55 9.35 4.69
C ILE A 312 -5.13 8.96 6.11
N TYR A 313 -3.83 9.00 6.40
CA TYR A 313 -3.30 8.49 7.66
C TYR A 313 -3.41 9.51 8.79
N SER A 314 -3.22 10.79 8.52
CA SER A 314 -3.45 11.84 9.52
C SER A 314 -4.92 11.88 9.95
N LEU A 315 -5.86 11.74 9.02
CA LEU A 315 -7.28 11.60 9.34
C LEU A 315 -7.59 10.31 10.10
N ALA A 316 -6.94 9.19 9.75
CA ALA A 316 -7.09 7.92 10.45
C ALA A 316 -6.48 7.88 11.85
N GLY A 317 -5.86 8.97 12.31
CA GLY A 317 -5.35 9.07 13.67
C GLY A 317 -3.90 8.65 13.83
N ALA A 318 -3.09 8.72 12.78
CA ALA A 318 -1.64 8.66 12.91
C ALA A 318 -1.16 9.69 13.95
N GLU A 319 -0.15 9.33 14.74
CA GLU A 319 0.37 10.18 15.81
C GLU A 319 0.86 11.52 15.27
N GLU A 320 1.61 11.49 14.16
CA GLU A 320 2.09 12.67 13.48
C GLU A 320 1.01 13.16 12.49
N GLN A 321 0.50 14.36 12.72
CA GLN A 321 -0.53 14.98 11.85
C GLN A 321 0.07 15.56 10.55
N ARG A 322 1.38 15.74 10.50
CA ARG A 322 2.18 16.09 9.31
C ARG A 322 3.42 15.23 9.31
N PRO A 323 3.25 13.93 9.03
CA PRO A 323 4.36 13.01 9.09
C PRO A 323 5.43 13.39 8.07
N ALA A 324 6.67 13.46 8.55
CA ALA A 324 7.84 13.70 7.72
C ALA A 324 8.97 12.78 8.17
N PHE A 325 9.65 12.17 7.22
CA PHE A 325 10.82 11.34 7.49
C PHE A 325 11.96 11.75 6.54
N PRO A 326 12.68 12.84 6.86
CA PRO A 326 13.78 13.30 6.03
C PRO A 326 14.82 12.19 5.81
N VAL A 327 15.37 12.08 4.61
CA VAL A 327 16.32 11.03 4.24
C VAL A 327 17.49 10.93 5.23
N GLN A 328 17.99 12.07 5.69
CA GLN A 328 19.09 12.08 6.65
C GLN A 328 18.67 11.44 7.99
N GLU A 329 17.50 11.78 8.51
CA GLU A 329 16.97 11.18 9.74
C GLU A 329 16.72 9.68 9.56
N LEU A 330 16.12 9.29 8.43
CA LEU A 330 15.87 7.88 8.09
C LEU A 330 17.17 7.07 8.10
N ARG A 331 18.19 7.56 7.40
CA ARG A 331 19.50 6.89 7.34
C ARG A 331 20.17 6.79 8.71
N GLN A 332 20.16 7.86 9.50
CA GLN A 332 20.75 7.87 10.84
C GLN A 332 20.04 6.88 11.77
N ARG A 333 18.70 6.83 11.76
CA ARG A 333 17.95 5.88 12.58
C ARG A 333 18.15 4.43 12.13
N ALA A 334 18.21 4.20 10.83
CA ALA A 334 18.50 2.89 10.27
C ALA A 334 19.88 2.39 10.72
N GLU A 335 20.90 3.22 10.58
CA GLU A 335 22.28 2.90 10.98
C GLU A 335 22.38 2.66 12.49
N ALA A 336 21.75 3.49 13.31
CA ALA A 336 21.68 3.32 14.76
C ALA A 336 21.00 1.99 15.16
N ALA A 337 20.08 1.48 14.34
CA ALA A 337 19.43 0.19 14.51
C ALA A 337 20.21 -0.98 13.87
N GLY A 338 21.41 -0.74 13.31
CA GLY A 338 22.25 -1.75 12.67
C GLY A 338 21.87 -2.11 11.23
N TRP A 339 21.09 -1.28 10.55
CA TRP A 339 20.65 -1.50 9.18
C TRP A 339 21.31 -0.54 8.20
N LYS A 340 21.46 -0.98 6.95
CA LYS A 340 21.92 -0.17 5.83
C LYS A 340 20.73 0.35 5.02
N ALA A 341 20.42 1.64 5.10
CA ALA A 341 19.38 2.26 4.30
C ALA A 341 19.83 2.38 2.83
N VAL A 342 19.00 1.84 1.92
CA VAL A 342 19.26 1.82 0.48
C VAL A 342 18.10 2.48 -0.26
N GLU A 343 18.39 3.52 -1.02
CA GLU A 343 17.39 4.20 -1.84
C GLU A 343 17.09 3.39 -3.10
N ARG A 344 15.80 3.25 -3.43
CA ARG A 344 15.28 2.49 -4.57
C ARG A 344 14.26 3.29 -5.38
N ASP A 345 14.03 2.88 -6.62
CA ASP A 345 12.86 3.27 -7.40
C ASP A 345 11.63 2.39 -7.07
N SER A 346 10.53 2.58 -7.82
CA SER A 346 9.29 1.80 -7.67
C SER A 346 9.44 0.32 -8.06
N PHE A 347 10.51 -0.05 -8.76
CA PHE A 347 10.83 -1.41 -9.24
C PHE A 347 11.95 -2.07 -8.45
N TYR A 348 12.32 -1.50 -7.30
CA TYR A 348 13.41 -1.96 -6.43
C TYR A 348 14.81 -1.91 -7.07
N LYS A 349 14.99 -1.06 -8.07
CA LYS A 349 16.30 -0.72 -8.60
C LYS A 349 16.98 0.27 -7.67
N ILE A 350 18.25 0.00 -7.36
CA ILE A 350 19.03 0.90 -6.48
C ILE A 350 19.24 2.23 -7.19
N ILE A 351 18.94 3.31 -6.49
CA ILE A 351 19.24 4.68 -6.92
C ILE A 351 20.60 5.06 -6.34
N SER A 352 21.52 5.39 -7.22
CA SER A 352 22.91 5.78 -6.87
C SER A 352 23.05 7.29 -6.65
#